data_8dd68003513fbea6ee4454eb10bb92b8
#
_entry.id   8dd68003513fbea6ee4454eb10bb92b8
#
_cell.length_a   1.000
_cell.length_b   1.000
_cell.length_c   1.000
_cell.angle_alpha   90.00
_cell.angle_beta   90.00
_cell.angle_gamma   90.00
#
_symmetry.space_group_name_H-M   'P 1'
#
loop_
_entity.id
_entity.type
_entity.pdbx_description
1 polymer ?
#
loop_
_entity_poly.entity_id
_entity_poly.type
_entity_poly.pdbx_seq_one_letter_code
_entity_poly.pdbx_strand_id
1 'polypeptide(L)'
;GSDVANWVFDSARKAGDSAVVASDPNCYVVVFRSVGRQEYATKDVRHILFKVDESALDSEAETYEADLQAAKDAAKTAAEDALAQWKAGEATEDSFAALANELSADDGSNTNGGLYTKIYKNQMVTEFNDWCFDASRQSGDTGIVYGESSNYKGYHVIYFVGDDVPYWQ
;
A
#
# COMPACT_ATOMS: atom_id res chain seq x y z
N GLY A 1 14.24 -15.21 -8.39
CA GLY A 1 14.98 -14.39 -7.61
C GLY A 1 16.01 -15.02 -6.67
N SER A 2 16.10 -16.34 -6.50
CA SER A 2 17.05 -16.97 -5.58
C SER A 2 18.52 -16.76 -5.96
N ASP A 3 18.85 -16.80 -7.26
CA ASP A 3 20.25 -16.74 -7.71
C ASP A 3 20.87 -15.35 -7.49
N VAL A 4 20.12 -14.29 -7.75
CA VAL A 4 20.55 -12.92 -7.44
C VAL A 4 20.71 -12.74 -5.93
N ALA A 5 19.75 -13.23 -5.13
CA ALA A 5 19.83 -13.16 -3.68
C ALA A 5 21.04 -13.94 -3.15
N ASN A 6 21.25 -15.16 -3.62
CA ASN A 6 22.42 -15.98 -3.25
C ASN A 6 23.74 -15.27 -3.57
N TRP A 7 23.82 -14.61 -4.73
CA TRP A 7 25.01 -13.86 -5.11
C TRP A 7 25.20 -12.64 -4.21
N VAL A 8 24.15 -11.86 -3.94
CA VAL A 8 24.21 -10.62 -3.15
C VAL A 8 24.55 -10.89 -1.68
N PHE A 9 23.97 -11.95 -1.09
CA PHE A 9 24.13 -12.26 0.34
C PHE A 9 25.31 -13.21 0.63
N ASP A 10 26.16 -13.51 -0.35
CA ASP A 10 27.42 -14.22 -0.10
C ASP A 10 28.32 -13.36 0.79
N SER A 11 28.75 -13.93 1.92
CA SER A 11 29.54 -13.22 2.93
C SER A 11 30.91 -12.74 2.44
N ALA A 12 31.40 -13.26 1.31
CA ALA A 12 32.66 -12.84 0.70
C ALA A 12 32.54 -11.55 -0.13
N ARG A 13 31.33 -11.03 -0.39
CA ARG A 13 31.12 -9.85 -1.26
C ARG A 13 31.75 -8.60 -0.67
N LYS A 14 32.36 -7.82 -1.58
CA LYS A 14 32.99 -6.53 -1.28
C LYS A 14 32.39 -5.45 -2.18
N ALA A 15 32.39 -4.21 -1.70
CA ALA A 15 31.96 -3.07 -2.47
C ALA A 15 32.72 -3.00 -3.82
N GLY A 16 31.97 -2.90 -4.93
CA GLY A 16 32.50 -2.91 -6.27
C GLY A 16 32.50 -4.27 -6.97
N ASP A 17 32.26 -5.38 -6.26
CA ASP A 17 32.07 -6.67 -6.91
C ASP A 17 30.89 -6.62 -7.88
N SER A 18 31.07 -7.25 -9.03
CA SER A 18 30.03 -7.27 -10.08
C SER A 18 29.98 -8.63 -10.77
N ALA A 19 28.80 -9.01 -11.25
CA ALA A 19 28.60 -10.22 -12.01
C ALA A 19 27.40 -10.11 -12.94
N VAL A 20 27.34 -11.02 -13.91
CA VAL A 20 26.12 -11.33 -14.64
C VAL A 20 25.52 -12.58 -13.99
N VAL A 21 24.33 -12.46 -13.40
CA VAL A 21 23.64 -13.55 -12.74
C VAL A 21 22.44 -13.96 -13.58
N ALA A 22 22.46 -15.20 -14.05
CA ALA A 22 21.31 -15.81 -14.73
C ALA A 22 20.28 -16.22 -13.69
N SER A 23 19.04 -15.80 -13.86
CA SER A 23 17.90 -16.22 -13.07
C SER A 23 16.71 -16.34 -14.00
N ASP A 24 16.46 -17.57 -14.49
CA ASP A 24 15.50 -17.86 -15.56
C ASP A 24 14.12 -17.19 -15.31
N PRO A 25 13.53 -16.54 -16.32
CA PRO A 25 13.97 -16.35 -17.72
C PRO A 25 14.92 -15.15 -17.96
N ASN A 26 15.43 -14.49 -16.94
CA ASN A 26 16.17 -13.24 -17.03
C ASN A 26 17.68 -13.41 -16.73
N CYS A 27 18.46 -12.45 -17.20
CA CYS A 27 19.85 -12.25 -16.77
C CYS A 27 19.98 -10.86 -16.16
N TYR A 28 20.66 -10.76 -15.03
CA TYR A 28 20.85 -9.53 -14.29
C TYR A 28 22.33 -9.14 -14.25
N VAL A 29 22.63 -7.89 -14.57
CA VAL A 29 23.94 -7.31 -14.26
C VAL A 29 23.82 -6.72 -12.86
N VAL A 30 24.61 -7.23 -11.94
CA VAL A 30 24.58 -6.84 -10.53
C VAL A 30 25.90 -6.23 -10.10
N VAL A 31 25.84 -5.20 -9.28
CA VAL A 31 26.99 -4.57 -8.63
C VAL A 31 26.71 -4.50 -7.14
N PHE A 32 27.57 -5.11 -6.34
CA PHE A 32 27.49 -5.04 -4.89
C PHE A 32 28.02 -3.69 -4.40
N ARG A 33 27.22 -2.93 -3.67
CA ARG A 33 27.61 -1.61 -3.16
C ARG A 33 28.01 -1.66 -1.68
N SER A 34 27.15 -2.18 -0.87
CA SER A 34 27.38 -2.25 0.57
C SER A 34 26.32 -3.13 1.26
N VAL A 35 26.61 -3.59 2.44
CA VAL A 35 25.61 -4.06 3.42
C VAL A 35 25.31 -2.92 4.38
N GLY A 36 24.04 -2.69 4.63
CA GLY A 36 23.60 -1.70 5.61
C GLY A 36 22.26 -2.11 6.22
N ARG A 37 22.06 -1.75 7.47
CA ARG A 37 20.77 -1.89 8.12
C ARG A 37 19.86 -0.78 7.59
N GLN A 38 18.64 -1.11 7.20
CA GLN A 38 17.62 -0.08 6.94
C GLN A 38 17.03 0.37 8.27
N GLU A 39 17.32 1.60 8.64
CA GLU A 39 16.85 2.18 9.91
C GLU A 39 15.72 3.16 9.62
N TYR A 40 14.49 2.74 9.90
CA TYR A 40 13.29 3.59 9.81
C TYR A 40 12.23 3.09 10.79
N ALA A 41 11.35 3.98 11.22
CA ALA A 41 10.19 3.60 12.01
C ALA A 41 9.14 2.93 11.11
N THR A 42 8.53 1.85 11.59
CA THR A 42 7.33 1.30 11.00
C THR A 42 6.16 2.27 11.18
N LYS A 43 5.08 2.07 10.46
CA LYS A 43 3.94 2.99 10.45
C LYS A 43 2.69 2.30 10.92
N ASP A 44 1.91 3.00 11.73
CA ASP A 44 0.56 2.63 12.11
C ASP A 44 -0.44 3.51 11.35
N VAL A 45 -1.42 2.89 10.74
CA VAL A 45 -2.47 3.59 10.00
C VAL A 45 -3.83 2.92 10.22
N ARG A 46 -4.90 3.68 10.00
CA ARG A 46 -6.21 3.13 9.70
C ARG A 46 -6.53 3.37 8.24
N HIS A 47 -7.27 2.45 7.61
CA HIS A 47 -7.73 2.68 6.26
C HIS A 47 -9.14 2.14 6.00
N ILE A 48 -9.78 2.70 4.97
CA ILE A 48 -11.05 2.26 4.41
C ILE A 48 -10.80 1.93 2.95
N LEU A 49 -11.12 0.71 2.54
CA LEU A 49 -10.99 0.28 1.15
C LEU A 49 -12.33 0.37 0.44
N PHE A 50 -12.35 1.10 -0.67
CA PHE A 50 -13.44 1.12 -1.65
C PHE A 50 -12.98 0.37 -2.91
N LYS A 51 -13.43 -0.89 -3.06
CA LYS A 51 -13.08 -1.71 -4.22
C LYS A 51 -13.78 -1.20 -5.49
N VAL A 52 -13.08 -1.26 -6.61
CA VAL A 52 -13.71 -1.12 -7.93
C VAL A 52 -14.56 -2.37 -8.17
N ASP A 53 -15.84 -2.18 -8.42
CA ASP A 53 -16.75 -3.29 -8.71
C ASP A 53 -16.64 -3.65 -10.19
N GLU A 54 -15.96 -4.73 -10.48
CA GLU A 54 -15.79 -5.29 -11.82
C GLU A 54 -16.76 -6.47 -12.09
N SER A 55 -17.64 -6.80 -11.15
CA SER A 55 -18.47 -8.02 -11.20
C SER A 55 -19.47 -8.05 -12.37
N ALA A 56 -19.88 -6.88 -12.87
CA ALA A 56 -20.79 -6.73 -13.99
C ALA A 56 -20.09 -6.39 -15.31
N LEU A 57 -18.76 -6.30 -15.34
CA LEU A 57 -18.01 -5.92 -16.53
C LEU A 57 -17.75 -7.14 -17.42
N ASP A 58 -17.98 -6.95 -18.73
CA ASP A 58 -17.63 -7.94 -19.74
C ASP A 58 -16.31 -7.52 -20.43
N SER A 59 -15.24 -8.28 -20.14
CA SER A 59 -13.89 -7.99 -20.66
C SER A 59 -13.78 -8.05 -22.19
N GLU A 60 -14.73 -8.69 -22.86
CA GLU A 60 -14.78 -8.82 -24.32
C GLU A 60 -15.65 -7.71 -24.97
N ALA A 61 -16.36 -6.88 -24.18
CA ALA A 61 -17.19 -5.82 -24.71
C ALA A 61 -16.37 -4.65 -25.24
N GLU A 62 -16.78 -4.03 -26.33
CA GLU A 62 -16.17 -2.81 -26.87
C GLU A 62 -16.19 -1.64 -25.87
N THR A 63 -17.13 -1.67 -24.91
CA THR A 63 -17.29 -0.66 -23.87
C THR A 63 -16.47 -0.91 -22.62
N TYR A 64 -15.76 -2.05 -22.53
CA TYR A 64 -15.07 -2.49 -21.29
C TYR A 64 -14.23 -1.39 -20.62
N GLU A 65 -13.38 -0.70 -21.37
CA GLU A 65 -12.53 0.35 -20.82
C GLU A 65 -13.32 1.54 -20.25
N ALA A 66 -14.41 1.91 -20.92
CA ALA A 66 -15.28 2.98 -20.46
C ALA A 66 -16.06 2.57 -19.19
N ASP A 67 -16.54 1.34 -19.15
CA ASP A 67 -17.29 0.79 -18.01
C ASP A 67 -16.37 0.60 -16.81
N LEU A 68 -15.13 0.12 -17.03
CA LEU A 68 -14.10 0.04 -15.99
C LEU A 68 -13.74 1.42 -15.43
N GLN A 69 -13.61 2.42 -16.30
CA GLN A 69 -13.35 3.79 -15.84
C GLN A 69 -14.52 4.33 -15.02
N ALA A 70 -15.75 4.08 -15.42
CA ALA A 70 -16.93 4.46 -14.65
C ALA A 70 -16.98 3.79 -13.26
N ALA A 71 -16.63 2.51 -13.19
CA ALA A 71 -16.52 1.79 -11.92
C ALA A 71 -15.40 2.36 -11.01
N LYS A 72 -14.25 2.74 -11.59
CA LYS A 72 -13.18 3.43 -10.86
C LYS A 72 -13.65 4.79 -10.33
N ASP A 73 -14.34 5.57 -11.15
CA ASP A 73 -14.85 6.88 -10.75
C ASP A 73 -15.89 6.77 -9.63
N ALA A 74 -16.74 5.76 -9.67
CA ALA A 74 -17.70 5.47 -8.60
C ALA A 74 -17.00 5.12 -7.27
N ALA A 75 -15.99 4.25 -7.30
CA ALA A 75 -15.21 3.90 -6.12
C ALA A 75 -14.43 5.11 -5.56
N LYS A 76 -13.91 5.97 -6.44
CA LYS A 76 -13.24 7.21 -6.06
C LYS A 76 -14.21 8.17 -5.37
N THR A 77 -15.38 8.38 -5.94
CA THR A 77 -16.42 9.24 -5.36
C THR A 77 -16.83 8.74 -3.97
N ALA A 78 -17.04 7.44 -3.80
CA ALA A 78 -17.36 6.87 -2.50
C ALA A 78 -16.25 7.11 -1.46
N ALA A 79 -14.98 7.01 -1.85
CA ALA A 79 -13.84 7.31 -0.99
C ALA A 79 -13.78 8.80 -0.60
N GLU A 80 -14.03 9.70 -1.56
CA GLU A 80 -14.07 11.15 -1.33
C GLU A 80 -15.23 11.54 -0.41
N ASP A 81 -16.42 10.96 -0.61
CA ASP A 81 -17.60 11.18 0.22
C ASP A 81 -17.38 10.69 1.65
N ALA A 82 -16.78 9.51 1.83
CA ALA A 82 -16.46 8.99 3.15
C ALA A 82 -15.48 9.89 3.91
N LEU A 83 -14.43 10.37 3.24
CA LEU A 83 -13.49 11.31 3.85
C LEU A 83 -14.14 12.66 4.17
N ALA A 84 -15.02 13.15 3.30
CA ALA A 84 -15.77 14.38 3.52
C ALA A 84 -16.73 14.24 4.70
N GLN A 85 -17.45 13.12 4.80
CA GLN A 85 -18.32 12.80 5.93
C GLN A 85 -17.56 12.78 7.26
N TRP A 86 -16.42 12.10 7.30
CA TRP A 86 -15.57 12.06 8.49
C TRP A 86 -15.09 13.46 8.90
N LYS A 87 -14.60 14.27 7.93
CA LYS A 87 -14.15 15.65 8.18
C LYS A 87 -15.25 16.59 8.64
N ALA A 88 -16.48 16.37 8.22
CA ALA A 88 -17.63 17.14 8.64
C ALA A 88 -18.18 16.74 10.03
N GLY A 89 -17.77 15.57 10.52
CA GLY A 89 -18.15 15.05 11.84
C GLY A 89 -17.14 15.39 12.93
N GLU A 90 -16.85 14.44 13.81
CA GLU A 90 -15.92 14.64 14.92
C GLU A 90 -14.45 14.72 14.47
N ALA A 91 -14.12 14.14 13.32
CA ALA A 91 -12.79 14.11 12.71
C ALA A 91 -11.70 13.57 13.66
N THR A 92 -12.04 12.57 14.47
CA THR A 92 -11.14 11.90 15.42
C THR A 92 -10.71 10.52 14.88
N GLU A 93 -9.65 9.95 15.43
CA GLU A 93 -9.24 8.58 15.10
C GLU A 93 -10.35 7.56 15.39
N ASP A 94 -11.06 7.71 16.53
CA ASP A 94 -12.16 6.82 16.92
C ASP A 94 -13.33 6.89 15.92
N SER A 95 -13.69 8.11 15.47
CA SER A 95 -14.73 8.26 14.44
C SER A 95 -14.30 7.70 13.09
N PHE A 96 -13.02 7.76 12.74
CA PHE A 96 -12.48 7.11 11.55
C PHE A 96 -12.55 5.58 11.68
N ALA A 97 -12.20 5.04 12.84
CA ALA A 97 -12.30 3.60 13.11
C ALA A 97 -13.74 3.08 12.99
N ALA A 98 -14.71 3.84 13.51
CA ALA A 98 -16.14 3.51 13.38
C ALA A 98 -16.56 3.47 11.91
N LEU A 99 -16.17 4.49 11.13
CA LEU A 99 -16.46 4.57 9.70
C LEU A 99 -15.78 3.43 8.90
N ALA A 100 -14.56 3.04 9.29
CA ALA A 100 -13.87 1.91 8.68
C ALA A 100 -14.60 0.58 8.92
N ASN A 101 -15.13 0.36 10.12
CA ASN A 101 -15.94 -0.84 10.40
C ASN A 101 -17.25 -0.87 9.60
N GLU A 102 -17.79 0.28 9.23
CA GLU A 102 -19.04 0.38 8.48
C GLU A 102 -18.84 0.25 6.97
N LEU A 103 -17.82 0.90 6.42
CA LEU A 103 -17.70 1.11 4.96
C LEU A 103 -16.57 0.31 4.29
N SER A 104 -15.58 -0.18 5.06
CA SER A 104 -14.40 -0.80 4.44
C SER A 104 -14.70 -2.15 3.84
N ALA A 105 -14.32 -2.33 2.57
CA ALA A 105 -14.32 -3.62 1.87
C ALA A 105 -13.06 -4.45 2.12
N ASP A 106 -12.20 -4.05 3.08
CA ASP A 106 -11.03 -4.83 3.48
C ASP A 106 -11.36 -5.77 4.62
N ASP A 107 -11.58 -7.04 4.29
CA ASP A 107 -11.93 -8.09 5.26
C ASP A 107 -10.84 -8.31 6.32
N GLY A 108 -9.60 -7.89 6.05
CA GLY A 108 -8.47 -8.01 6.98
C GLY A 108 -8.50 -7.01 8.13
N SER A 109 -9.22 -5.89 7.97
CA SER A 109 -9.20 -4.81 8.96
C SER A 109 -10.57 -4.15 9.25
N ASN A 110 -11.63 -4.49 8.52
CA ASN A 110 -12.96 -3.87 8.67
C ASN A 110 -13.68 -4.20 9.99
N THR A 111 -13.12 -5.07 10.82
CA THR A 111 -13.65 -5.41 12.15
C THR A 111 -12.80 -4.85 13.30
N ASN A 112 -11.65 -4.23 12.99
CA ASN A 112 -10.76 -3.60 13.96
C ASN A 112 -10.56 -2.10 13.73
N GLY A 113 -11.49 -1.45 13.03
CA GLY A 113 -11.42 -0.02 12.72
C GLY A 113 -10.42 0.31 11.62
N GLY A 114 -10.19 -0.61 10.68
CA GLY A 114 -9.26 -0.42 9.59
C GLY A 114 -7.77 -0.37 10.00
N LEU A 115 -7.42 -0.82 11.22
CA LEU A 115 -6.09 -0.65 11.79
C LEU A 115 -5.09 -1.66 11.23
N TYR A 116 -3.97 -1.13 10.72
CA TYR A 116 -2.73 -1.84 10.45
C TYR A 116 -1.60 -1.24 11.27
N THR A 117 -0.85 -2.09 11.97
CA THR A 117 0.28 -1.68 12.79
C THR A 117 1.58 -2.24 12.27
N LYS A 118 2.69 -1.55 12.57
CA LYS A 118 4.04 -1.99 12.22
C LYS A 118 4.25 -2.25 10.73
N ILE A 119 3.57 -1.46 9.89
CA ILE A 119 3.77 -1.51 8.45
C ILE A 119 5.24 -1.17 8.16
N TYR A 120 5.91 -2.04 7.43
CA TYR A 120 7.27 -1.81 6.94
C TYR A 120 7.25 -1.42 5.45
N LYS A 121 8.34 -0.79 4.98
CA LYS A 121 8.46 -0.33 3.58
C LYS A 121 8.26 -1.48 2.58
N ASN A 122 7.46 -1.20 1.57
CA ASN A 122 7.07 -2.13 0.48
C ASN A 122 6.23 -3.34 0.93
N GLN A 123 5.57 -3.25 2.07
CA GLN A 123 4.59 -4.25 2.51
C GLN A 123 3.25 -4.08 1.80
N MET A 124 2.85 -2.84 1.57
CA MET A 124 1.58 -2.48 0.93
C MET A 124 1.79 -2.16 -0.56
N VAL A 125 0.70 -1.97 -1.31
CA VAL A 125 0.77 -1.48 -2.70
C VAL A 125 1.52 -0.14 -2.76
N THR A 126 2.18 0.13 -3.89
CA THR A 126 3.17 1.21 -4.01
C THR A 126 2.64 2.56 -3.54
N GLU A 127 1.47 2.96 -4.01
CA GLU A 127 0.89 4.28 -3.73
C GLU A 127 0.52 4.43 -2.24
N PHE A 128 0.03 3.35 -1.63
CA PHE A 128 -0.23 3.31 -0.19
C PHE A 128 1.06 3.40 0.62
N ASN A 129 2.07 2.61 0.23
CA ASN A 129 3.39 2.64 0.85
C ASN A 129 4.00 4.04 0.79
N ASP A 130 4.04 4.65 -0.40
CA ASP A 130 4.67 5.95 -0.62
C ASP A 130 3.95 7.04 0.18
N TRP A 131 2.62 6.97 0.26
CA TRP A 131 1.86 7.89 1.09
C TRP A 131 2.21 7.74 2.58
N CYS A 132 2.27 6.53 3.12
CA CYS A 132 2.56 6.29 4.53
C CYS A 132 4.00 6.67 4.92
N PHE A 133 4.96 6.47 4.02
CA PHE A 133 6.38 6.72 4.27
C PHE A 133 6.88 8.09 3.79
N ASP A 134 5.98 8.98 3.36
CA ASP A 134 6.32 10.37 3.10
C ASP A 134 6.80 11.02 4.42
N ALA A 135 7.99 11.63 4.38
CA ALA A 135 8.63 12.21 5.58
C ALA A 135 7.86 13.40 6.19
N SER A 136 6.90 13.96 5.47
CA SER A 136 6.05 15.04 5.97
C SER A 136 4.83 14.56 6.76
N ARG A 137 4.55 13.26 6.81
CA ARG A 137 3.37 12.73 7.49
C ARG A 137 3.39 13.00 8.98
N GLN A 138 2.23 13.44 9.48
CA GLN A 138 1.98 13.68 10.89
C GLN A 138 0.73 12.90 11.34
N SER A 139 0.70 12.52 12.61
CA SER A 139 -0.48 11.87 13.19
C SER A 139 -1.74 12.72 12.96
N GLY A 140 -2.81 12.10 12.48
CA GLY A 140 -4.04 12.78 12.07
C GLY A 140 -4.11 13.14 10.59
N ASP A 141 -3.01 13.04 9.83
CA ASP A 141 -3.05 13.24 8.38
C ASP A 141 -3.96 12.21 7.70
N THR A 142 -4.70 12.68 6.70
CA THR A 142 -5.56 11.81 5.89
C THR A 142 -5.29 12.00 4.41
N GLY A 143 -5.48 10.93 3.64
CA GLY A 143 -5.33 10.96 2.19
C GLY A 143 -6.14 9.89 1.50
N ILE A 144 -6.27 10.01 0.18
CA ILE A 144 -6.88 9.01 -0.68
C ILE A 144 -5.83 8.60 -1.71
N VAL A 145 -5.59 7.29 -1.84
CA VAL A 145 -4.71 6.72 -2.84
C VAL A 145 -5.42 5.62 -3.61
N TYR A 146 -5.14 5.49 -4.90
CA TYR A 146 -5.55 4.35 -5.69
C TYR A 146 -4.51 3.24 -5.51
N GLY A 147 -4.96 2.00 -5.30
CA GLY A 147 -4.10 0.85 -5.21
C GLY A 147 -4.62 -0.29 -6.08
N GLU A 148 -3.70 -1.01 -6.69
CA GLU A 148 -4.01 -2.16 -7.53
C GLU A 148 -3.08 -3.32 -7.22
N SER A 149 -3.65 -4.51 -7.10
CA SER A 149 -2.94 -5.76 -6.92
C SER A 149 -3.60 -6.85 -7.79
N SER A 150 -3.08 -8.07 -7.75
CA SER A 150 -3.70 -9.20 -8.43
C SER A 150 -5.10 -9.55 -7.90
N ASN A 151 -5.46 -9.08 -6.71
CA ASN A 151 -6.68 -9.49 -6.00
C ASN A 151 -7.75 -8.40 -5.96
N TYR A 152 -7.39 -7.15 -6.18
CA TYR A 152 -8.32 -6.03 -6.15
C TYR A 152 -7.75 -4.81 -6.87
N LYS A 153 -8.66 -3.93 -7.29
CA LYS A 153 -8.42 -2.53 -7.62
C LYS A 153 -9.29 -1.69 -6.71
N GLY A 154 -8.81 -0.58 -6.20
CA GLY A 154 -9.62 0.24 -5.30
C GLY A 154 -8.94 1.50 -4.80
N TYR A 155 -9.72 2.31 -4.10
CA TYR A 155 -9.27 3.51 -3.42
C TYR A 155 -9.18 3.27 -1.93
N HIS A 156 -8.06 3.65 -1.32
CA HIS A 156 -7.85 3.63 0.11
C HIS A 156 -7.99 5.05 0.66
N VAL A 157 -8.91 5.25 1.57
CA VAL A 157 -8.88 6.40 2.46
C VAL A 157 -7.99 6.02 3.64
N ILE A 158 -6.94 6.80 3.88
CA ILE A 158 -5.93 6.49 4.91
C ILE A 158 -5.96 7.58 5.98
N TYR A 159 -5.88 7.16 7.24
CA TYR A 159 -5.61 8.00 8.40
C TYR A 159 -4.27 7.57 9.01
N PHE A 160 -3.33 8.49 9.14
CA PHE A 160 -2.02 8.22 9.71
C PHE A 160 -2.09 8.28 11.24
N VAL A 161 -1.91 7.14 11.90
CA VAL A 161 -1.90 7.06 13.37
C VAL A 161 -0.56 7.54 13.91
N GLY A 162 0.55 7.06 13.34
CA GLY A 162 1.88 7.50 13.75
C GLY A 162 3.00 6.56 13.35
N ASP A 163 4.17 6.90 13.83
CA ASP A 163 5.36 6.04 13.78
C ASP A 163 5.30 5.03 14.93
N ASP A 164 5.67 3.79 14.64
CA ASP A 164 5.80 2.73 15.63
C ASP A 164 7.28 2.29 15.73
N VAL A 165 7.51 1.11 16.24
CA VAL A 165 8.84 0.56 16.51
C VAL A 165 9.77 0.57 15.28
N PRO A 166 11.08 0.64 15.47
CA PRO A 166 12.04 0.42 14.40
C PRO A 166 11.84 -0.93 13.70
N TYR A 167 12.00 -0.95 12.39
CA TYR A 167 11.77 -2.12 11.54
C TYR A 167 12.53 -3.39 11.96
N TRP A 168 13.69 -3.22 12.59
CA TRP A 168 14.57 -4.34 12.98
C TRP A 168 14.35 -4.85 14.41
N GLN A 169 13.34 -4.42 15.13
CA GLN A 169 12.99 -4.93 16.46
C GLN A 169 12.03 -6.11 16.40
#